data_b85d2780fd67215baa58d098a08b4e25
#
_entry.id   b85d2780fd67215baa58d098a08b4e25
#
_cell.length_a   1.000
_cell.length_b   1.000
_cell.length_c   1.000
_cell.angle_alpha   90.00
_cell.angle_beta   90.00
_cell.angle_gamma   90.00
#
_symmetry.space_group_name_H-M   'P 1'
#
loop_
_entity.id
_entity.type
_entity.pdbx_description
1 polymer ?
#
loop_
_entity_poly.entity_id
_entity_poly.type
_entity_poly.pdbx_seq_one_letter_code
_entity_poly.pdbx_strand_id
1 'polypeptide(L)'
;MKYLLVILFFFISSFQNNSEVIIDKKEAQDAFALLIDIRNNPDKYHEELNFEKGLKVSKIKLKWNDTLAKIAESKAYDMANRNYMGHVDPDGYGMNYYIKKSGFKLHPKWTTEKSANYFESLAANTYSGVESINVLVTDKDVPSLGHRKHLLGLDSWNAALTDIGIGFSKRESGSTYKTYTCVIIAKHDY
;
A
#
# COMPACT_ATOMS: atom_id res chain seq x y z
N MET A 1 -71.05 4.62 -1.53
CA MET A 1 -69.85 4.42 -2.37
C MET A 1 -68.61 4.66 -1.52
N LYS A 2 -67.86 3.58 -1.19
CA LYS A 2 -66.56 3.68 -0.43
C LYS A 2 -65.45 3.69 -1.45
N TYR A 3 -64.67 4.77 -1.52
CA TYR A 3 -63.47 4.83 -2.35
C TYR A 3 -62.33 4.17 -1.63
N LEU A 4 -61.77 3.11 -2.22
CA LEU A 4 -60.56 2.42 -1.76
C LEU A 4 -59.37 3.17 -2.35
N LEU A 5 -58.61 3.86 -1.49
CA LEU A 5 -57.36 4.54 -1.88
C LEU A 5 -56.22 3.49 -1.91
N VAL A 6 -55.77 3.10 -3.10
CA VAL A 6 -54.61 2.22 -3.25
C VAL A 6 -53.36 3.10 -3.28
N ILE A 7 -52.56 3.06 -2.20
CA ILE A 7 -51.25 3.71 -2.13
C ILE A 7 -50.21 2.76 -2.73
N LEU A 8 -49.73 3.12 -3.92
CA LEU A 8 -48.63 2.40 -4.59
C LEU A 8 -47.33 2.87 -3.99
N PHE A 9 -46.67 2.05 -3.17
CA PHE A 9 -45.30 2.29 -2.73
C PHE A 9 -44.32 1.93 -3.87
N PHE A 10 -43.75 2.94 -4.50
CA PHE A 10 -42.59 2.74 -5.37
C PHE A 10 -41.35 2.54 -4.51
N PHE A 11 -40.87 1.29 -4.40
CA PHE A 11 -39.54 1.02 -3.94
C PHE A 11 -38.53 1.46 -5.01
N ILE A 12 -37.94 2.65 -4.83
CA ILE A 12 -36.74 3.05 -5.60
C ILE A 12 -35.56 2.29 -5.00
N SER A 13 -35.23 1.12 -5.54
CA SER A 13 -33.99 0.47 -5.27
C SER A 13 -32.89 1.31 -5.95
N SER A 14 -32.17 2.11 -5.16
CA SER A 14 -30.95 2.74 -5.63
C SER A 14 -29.92 1.64 -5.92
N PHE A 15 -29.77 1.26 -7.18
CA PHE A 15 -28.62 0.48 -7.62
C PHE A 15 -27.37 1.34 -7.39
N GLN A 16 -26.63 1.07 -6.34
CA GLN A 16 -25.31 1.62 -6.15
C GLN A 16 -24.42 0.97 -7.20
N ASN A 17 -24.17 1.68 -8.30
CA ASN A 17 -23.27 1.23 -9.37
C ASN A 17 -21.85 1.30 -8.86
N ASN A 18 -21.38 0.26 -8.18
CA ASN A 18 -19.99 0.13 -7.78
C ASN A 18 -19.16 -0.20 -9.02
N SER A 19 -18.16 0.62 -9.32
CA SER A 19 -17.21 0.32 -10.38
C SER A 19 -16.33 -0.87 -10.00
N GLU A 20 -15.81 -1.56 -11.01
CA GLU A 20 -14.84 -2.63 -10.84
C GLU A 20 -13.53 -2.07 -10.25
N VAL A 21 -12.83 -2.87 -9.46
CA VAL A 21 -11.49 -2.58 -8.99
C VAL A 21 -10.47 -3.05 -10.03
N ILE A 22 -9.63 -2.14 -10.51
CA ILE A 22 -8.61 -2.42 -11.51
C ILE A 22 -7.24 -2.42 -10.84
N ILE A 23 -6.46 -3.47 -11.04
CA ILE A 23 -5.03 -3.51 -10.67
C ILE A 23 -4.22 -2.92 -11.81
N ASP A 24 -3.42 -1.90 -11.51
CA ASP A 24 -2.54 -1.26 -12.48
C ASP A 24 -1.06 -1.58 -12.20
N LYS A 25 -0.58 -2.61 -12.88
CA LYS A 25 0.80 -3.10 -12.72
C LYS A 25 1.84 -2.11 -13.25
N LYS A 26 1.47 -1.28 -14.23
CA LYS A 26 2.38 -0.27 -14.75
C LYS A 26 2.67 0.79 -13.69
N GLU A 27 1.65 1.27 -12.99
CA GLU A 27 1.82 2.21 -11.90
C GLU A 27 2.71 1.64 -10.77
N ALA A 28 2.57 0.34 -10.47
CA ALA A 28 3.42 -0.33 -9.48
C ALA A 28 4.89 -0.41 -9.93
N GLN A 29 5.15 -0.64 -11.22
CA GLN A 29 6.51 -0.67 -11.78
C GLN A 29 7.12 0.73 -11.86
N ASP A 30 6.36 1.75 -12.23
CA ASP A 30 6.82 3.14 -12.25
C ASP A 30 7.16 3.62 -10.83
N ALA A 31 6.35 3.24 -9.83
CA ALA A 31 6.60 3.47 -8.41
C ALA A 31 7.92 2.82 -7.95
N PHE A 32 8.17 1.57 -8.34
CA PHE A 32 9.42 0.87 -8.05
C PHE A 32 10.62 1.58 -8.67
N ALA A 33 10.52 1.93 -9.96
CA ALA A 33 11.60 2.62 -10.67
C ALA A 33 11.98 3.95 -9.99
N LEU A 34 10.98 4.76 -9.60
CA LEU A 34 11.22 5.99 -8.86
C LEU A 34 11.89 5.74 -7.50
N LEU A 35 11.40 4.77 -6.71
CA LEU A 35 11.99 4.48 -5.41
C LEU A 35 13.46 4.06 -5.52
N ILE A 36 13.80 3.27 -6.54
CA ILE A 36 15.19 2.89 -6.81
C ILE A 36 16.03 4.11 -7.19
N ASP A 37 15.51 5.04 -8.01
CA ASP A 37 16.25 6.27 -8.35
C ASP A 37 16.46 7.16 -7.12
N ILE A 38 15.44 7.34 -6.28
CA ILE A 38 15.58 8.09 -5.01
C ILE A 38 16.65 7.46 -4.10
N ARG A 39 16.65 6.13 -3.95
CA ARG A 39 17.64 5.43 -3.10
C ARG A 39 19.07 5.53 -3.65
N ASN A 40 19.24 5.54 -4.97
CA ASN A 40 20.54 5.66 -5.61
C ASN A 40 21.06 7.10 -5.64
N ASN A 41 20.16 8.08 -5.77
CA ASN A 41 20.47 9.49 -5.98
C ASN A 41 19.66 10.39 -5.01
N PRO A 42 19.74 10.18 -3.68
CA PRO A 42 18.87 10.90 -2.75
C PRO A 42 19.00 12.43 -2.85
N ASP A 43 20.22 12.93 -3.03
CA ASP A 43 20.46 14.38 -3.13
C ASP A 43 19.78 15.06 -4.33
N LYS A 44 19.37 14.30 -5.35
CA LYS A 44 18.59 14.80 -6.49
C LYS A 44 17.15 15.17 -6.06
N TYR A 45 16.64 14.50 -5.04
CA TYR A 45 15.24 14.56 -4.62
C TYR A 45 15.01 15.30 -3.29
N HIS A 46 16.06 15.76 -2.62
CA HIS A 46 15.96 16.25 -1.24
C HIS A 46 15.05 17.48 -1.08
N GLU A 47 15.07 18.39 -2.05
CA GLU A 47 14.20 19.58 -2.00
C GLU A 47 12.74 19.21 -2.28
N GLU A 48 12.50 18.42 -3.35
CA GLU A 48 11.16 18.01 -3.76
C GLU A 48 10.46 17.17 -2.67
N LEU A 49 11.18 16.23 -2.05
CA LEU A 49 10.65 15.29 -1.07
C LEU A 49 10.88 15.72 0.39
N ASN A 50 11.34 16.95 0.58
CA ASN A 50 11.50 17.59 1.88
C ASN A 50 12.28 16.75 2.90
N PHE A 51 13.54 16.41 2.54
CA PHE A 51 14.50 15.82 3.47
C PHE A 51 15.89 16.46 3.32
N GLU A 52 16.76 16.27 4.30
CA GLU A 52 18.07 16.89 4.33
C GLU A 52 19.00 16.37 3.23
N LYS A 53 19.80 17.26 2.64
CA LYS A 53 20.87 16.88 1.72
C LYS A 53 21.90 16.01 2.45
N GLY A 54 22.36 14.97 1.80
CA GLY A 54 23.30 14.01 2.39
C GLY A 54 22.65 12.96 3.29
N LEU A 55 21.30 12.82 3.26
CA LEU A 55 20.57 11.78 3.98
C LEU A 55 21.17 10.39 3.73
N LYS A 56 21.45 9.64 4.80
CA LYS A 56 22.06 8.30 4.72
C LYS A 56 20.99 7.26 4.41
N VAL A 57 20.81 6.98 3.14
CA VAL A 57 19.90 5.94 2.63
C VAL A 57 20.61 4.58 2.61
N SER A 58 19.86 3.50 2.84
CA SER A 58 20.40 2.12 2.76
C SER A 58 21.09 1.85 1.43
N LYS A 59 22.27 1.21 1.48
CA LYS A 59 23.03 0.79 0.28
C LYS A 59 22.60 -0.57 -0.26
N ILE A 60 21.73 -1.28 0.45
CA ILE A 60 21.17 -2.56 -0.02
C ILE A 60 20.26 -2.29 -1.21
N LYS A 61 20.55 -2.94 -2.32
CA LYS A 61 19.70 -2.89 -3.52
C LYS A 61 18.43 -3.71 -3.29
N LEU A 62 17.29 -3.06 -3.36
CA LEU A 62 16.01 -3.76 -3.35
C LEU A 62 15.83 -4.57 -4.64
N LYS A 63 15.39 -5.82 -4.48
CA LYS A 63 15.06 -6.72 -5.59
C LYS A 63 13.55 -6.83 -5.72
N TRP A 64 13.04 -6.62 -6.93
CA TRP A 64 11.62 -6.91 -7.20
C TRP A 64 11.34 -8.38 -6.92
N ASN A 65 10.26 -8.62 -6.19
CA ASN A 65 9.82 -9.95 -5.81
C ASN A 65 8.35 -10.16 -6.21
N ASP A 66 8.10 -11.01 -7.18
CA ASP A 66 6.77 -11.24 -7.73
C ASP A 66 5.78 -11.79 -6.70
N THR A 67 6.25 -12.53 -5.70
CA THR A 67 5.40 -13.01 -4.61
C THR A 67 4.92 -11.84 -3.75
N LEU A 68 5.83 -10.95 -3.34
CA LEU A 68 5.47 -9.75 -2.59
C LEU A 68 4.60 -8.80 -3.42
N ALA A 69 4.86 -8.67 -4.73
CA ALA A 69 4.06 -7.85 -5.62
C ALA A 69 2.60 -8.38 -5.70
N LYS A 70 2.39 -9.68 -5.85
CA LYS A 70 1.04 -10.28 -5.84
C LYS A 70 0.31 -10.06 -4.51
N ILE A 71 1.02 -10.11 -3.38
CA ILE A 71 0.42 -9.82 -2.07
C ILE A 71 0.03 -8.34 -1.97
N ALA A 72 0.92 -7.44 -2.41
CA ALA A 72 0.66 -6.00 -2.43
C ALA A 72 -0.51 -5.64 -3.36
N GLU A 73 -0.58 -6.25 -4.56
CA GLU A 73 -1.74 -6.15 -5.47
C GLU A 73 -3.03 -6.60 -4.78
N SER A 74 -3.00 -7.76 -4.10
CA SER A 74 -4.15 -8.29 -3.37
C SER A 74 -4.60 -7.37 -2.24
N LYS A 75 -3.65 -6.75 -1.51
CA LYS A 75 -3.96 -5.78 -0.46
C LYS A 75 -4.57 -4.50 -1.02
N ALA A 76 -3.99 -3.94 -2.08
CA ALA A 76 -4.52 -2.75 -2.75
C ALA A 76 -5.94 -3.00 -3.30
N TYR A 77 -6.15 -4.17 -3.93
CA TYR A 77 -7.47 -4.61 -4.39
C TYR A 77 -8.46 -4.71 -3.23
N ASP A 78 -8.07 -5.37 -2.16
CA ASP A 78 -8.93 -5.62 -1.00
C ASP A 78 -9.37 -4.32 -0.32
N MET A 79 -8.43 -3.37 -0.13
CA MET A 79 -8.75 -2.04 0.40
C MET A 79 -9.78 -1.32 -0.46
N ALA A 80 -9.61 -1.33 -1.78
CA ALA A 80 -10.55 -0.72 -2.72
C ALA A 80 -11.90 -1.45 -2.72
N ASN A 81 -11.90 -2.79 -2.73
CA ASN A 81 -13.11 -3.61 -2.85
C ASN A 81 -13.96 -3.59 -1.57
N ARG A 82 -13.33 -3.73 -0.41
CA ARG A 82 -14.00 -3.70 0.90
C ARG A 82 -14.07 -2.31 1.53
N ASN A 83 -13.60 -1.28 0.81
CA ASN A 83 -13.68 0.13 1.21
C ASN A 83 -13.09 0.40 2.60
N TYR A 84 -11.83 0.06 2.80
CA TYR A 84 -11.08 0.42 4.00
C TYR A 84 -9.66 0.90 3.67
N MET A 85 -9.04 1.62 4.60
CA MET A 85 -7.63 2.00 4.54
C MET A 85 -6.99 1.66 5.88
N GLY A 86 -6.06 0.70 5.88
CA GLY A 86 -5.42 0.28 7.12
C GLY A 86 -4.51 -0.93 6.96
N HIS A 87 -3.54 -1.02 7.85
CA HIS A 87 -2.55 -2.12 7.90
C HIS A 87 -3.18 -3.47 8.26
N VAL A 88 -4.22 -3.45 9.10
CA VAL A 88 -4.98 -4.63 9.47
C VAL A 88 -6.28 -4.62 8.67
N ASP A 89 -6.59 -5.76 8.06
CA ASP A 89 -7.83 -5.89 7.28
C ASP A 89 -9.07 -6.04 8.18
N PRO A 90 -10.29 -5.96 7.63
CA PRO A 90 -11.53 -6.14 8.41
C PRO A 90 -11.64 -7.50 9.12
N ASP A 91 -10.88 -8.51 8.69
CA ASP A 91 -10.85 -9.83 9.33
C ASP A 91 -9.81 -9.93 10.44
N GLY A 92 -9.04 -8.85 10.68
CA GLY A 92 -8.03 -8.72 11.73
C GLY A 92 -6.66 -9.27 11.37
N TYR A 93 -6.35 -9.47 10.07
CA TYR A 93 -5.03 -9.92 9.62
C TYR A 93 -4.15 -8.75 9.19
N GLY A 94 -2.90 -8.74 9.68
CA GLY A 94 -1.85 -7.84 9.23
C GLY A 94 -1.02 -8.43 8.08
N MET A 95 -0.14 -7.61 7.51
CA MET A 95 0.62 -7.99 6.33
C MET A 95 1.53 -9.19 6.54
N ASN A 96 2.12 -9.36 7.72
CA ASN A 96 3.01 -10.49 8.00
C ASN A 96 2.31 -11.86 7.82
N TYR A 97 1.01 -11.94 8.13
CA TYR A 97 0.22 -13.14 7.88
C TYR A 97 0.19 -13.50 6.38
N TYR A 98 -0.09 -12.52 5.52
CA TYR A 98 -0.19 -12.76 4.07
C TYR A 98 1.16 -13.10 3.44
N ILE A 99 2.23 -12.44 3.88
CA ILE A 99 3.60 -12.74 3.44
C ILE A 99 3.96 -14.18 3.82
N LYS A 100 3.74 -14.61 5.07
CA LYS A 100 3.96 -15.99 5.51
C LYS A 100 3.11 -16.99 4.73
N LYS A 101 1.82 -16.70 4.54
CA LYS A 101 0.88 -17.56 3.82
C LYS A 101 1.28 -17.81 2.36
N SER A 102 1.97 -16.87 1.73
CA SER A 102 2.48 -17.00 0.36
C SER A 102 3.70 -17.93 0.23
N GLY A 103 4.26 -18.39 1.34
CA GLY A 103 5.49 -19.19 1.36
C GLY A 103 6.77 -18.38 1.46
N PHE A 104 6.70 -17.04 1.53
CA PHE A 104 7.87 -16.21 1.81
C PHE A 104 8.31 -16.45 3.28
N LYS A 105 9.58 -16.83 3.46
CA LYS A 105 10.10 -17.21 4.77
C LYS A 105 10.33 -16.01 5.66
N LEU A 106 9.46 -15.82 6.64
CA LEU A 106 9.60 -14.85 7.70
C LEU A 106 10.05 -15.52 9.01
N HIS A 107 10.80 -14.80 9.83
CA HIS A 107 11.14 -15.27 11.17
C HIS A 107 9.88 -15.58 11.99
N PRO A 108 9.78 -16.72 12.71
CA PRO A 108 8.56 -17.10 13.43
C PRO A 108 8.05 -16.03 14.41
N LYS A 109 8.96 -15.31 15.07
CA LYS A 109 8.59 -14.20 15.99
C LYS A 109 7.89 -13.03 15.30
N TRP A 110 8.02 -12.87 13.99
CA TRP A 110 7.34 -11.81 13.25
C TRP A 110 5.91 -12.16 12.84
N THR A 111 5.49 -13.39 13.14
CA THR A 111 4.19 -13.93 12.75
C THR A 111 3.41 -14.53 13.93
N THR A 112 3.76 -14.15 15.16
CA THR A 112 3.07 -14.59 16.37
C THR A 112 1.71 -13.94 16.51
N GLU A 113 1.63 -12.66 16.18
CA GLU A 113 0.40 -11.88 16.25
C GLU A 113 -0.31 -11.89 14.89
N LYS A 114 -1.62 -12.14 14.89
CA LYS A 114 -2.47 -12.16 13.70
C LYS A 114 -2.41 -10.82 12.95
N SER A 115 -2.36 -9.72 13.70
CA SER A 115 -2.37 -8.35 13.19
C SER A 115 -0.98 -7.77 12.93
N ALA A 116 0.11 -8.58 13.06
CA ALA A 116 1.47 -8.09 12.88
C ALA A 116 1.69 -7.45 11.50
N ASN A 117 2.34 -6.26 11.52
CA ASN A 117 2.68 -5.53 10.31
C ASN A 117 4.04 -4.83 10.46
N TYR A 118 5.10 -5.42 9.88
CA TYR A 118 6.47 -4.91 9.96
C TYR A 118 7.05 -4.51 8.61
N PHE A 119 6.33 -4.74 7.51
CA PHE A 119 6.88 -4.71 6.16
C PHE A 119 6.06 -3.90 5.16
N GLU A 120 5.05 -3.16 5.60
CA GLU A 120 4.10 -2.49 4.72
C GLU A 120 4.07 -0.98 4.92
N SER A 121 3.97 -0.26 3.81
CA SER A 121 3.58 1.15 3.76
C SER A 121 2.38 1.30 2.83
N LEU A 122 1.42 2.14 3.18
CA LEU A 122 0.18 2.33 2.44
C LEU A 122 -0.01 3.80 2.05
N ALA A 123 -0.48 4.03 0.83
CA ALA A 123 -0.99 5.33 0.38
C ALA A 123 -2.36 5.17 -0.28
N ALA A 124 -3.16 6.23 -0.26
CA ALA A 124 -4.44 6.28 -0.94
C ALA A 124 -4.69 7.66 -1.54
N ASN A 125 -5.60 7.70 -2.54
CA ASN A 125 -6.04 8.92 -3.21
C ASN A 125 -4.91 9.69 -3.91
N THR A 126 -3.93 8.98 -4.42
CA THR A 126 -2.84 9.50 -5.26
C THR A 126 -3.18 9.29 -6.74
N TYR A 127 -2.70 10.17 -7.63
CA TYR A 127 -3.01 10.06 -9.07
C TYR A 127 -2.24 8.91 -9.75
N SER A 128 -1.09 8.52 -9.16
CA SER A 128 -0.19 7.52 -9.75
C SER A 128 0.63 6.77 -8.68
N GLY A 129 1.27 5.68 -9.07
CA GLY A 129 2.23 4.98 -8.25
C GLY A 129 3.46 5.84 -7.92
N VAL A 130 3.90 6.67 -8.86
CA VAL A 130 4.97 7.66 -8.67
C VAL A 130 4.62 8.64 -7.56
N GLU A 131 3.41 9.23 -7.60
CA GLU A 131 2.96 10.13 -6.54
C GLU A 131 2.82 9.42 -5.20
N SER A 132 2.40 8.15 -5.18
CA SER A 132 2.34 7.35 -3.96
C SER A 132 3.71 7.25 -3.28
N ILE A 133 4.78 7.04 -4.05
CA ILE A 133 6.15 7.02 -3.50
C ILE A 133 6.55 8.40 -2.98
N ASN A 134 6.26 9.47 -3.71
CA ASN A 134 6.55 10.83 -3.27
C ASN A 134 5.87 11.16 -1.94
N VAL A 135 4.58 10.84 -1.81
CA VAL A 135 3.82 11.04 -0.56
C VAL A 135 4.41 10.24 0.59
N LEU A 136 4.72 8.95 0.37
CA LEU A 136 5.28 8.08 1.40
C LEU A 136 6.71 8.47 1.81
N VAL A 137 7.53 8.98 0.88
CA VAL A 137 8.88 9.46 1.19
C VAL A 137 8.85 10.83 1.84
N THR A 138 7.98 11.74 1.38
CA THR A 138 7.78 13.05 2.04
C THR A 138 7.28 12.86 3.46
N ASP A 139 6.38 11.92 3.67
CA ASP A 139 5.81 11.50 4.96
C ASP A 139 5.31 12.68 5.80
N LYS A 140 4.67 13.64 5.10
CA LYS A 140 4.20 14.90 5.68
C LYS A 140 3.19 14.61 6.79
N ASP A 141 3.29 15.36 7.88
CA ASP A 141 2.40 15.29 9.03
C ASP A 141 2.44 13.94 9.80
N VAL A 142 3.45 13.09 9.52
CA VAL A 142 3.74 11.86 10.26
C VAL A 142 5.01 12.04 11.11
N PRO A 143 4.91 12.39 12.40
CA PRO A 143 6.08 12.74 13.22
C PRO A 143 7.13 11.63 13.32
N SER A 144 6.71 10.37 13.23
CA SER A 144 7.62 9.21 13.27
C SER A 144 8.45 9.03 12.01
N LEU A 145 8.03 9.62 10.88
CA LEU A 145 8.56 9.40 9.53
C LEU A 145 8.65 7.90 9.19
N GLY A 146 7.62 7.14 9.57
CA GLY A 146 7.61 5.69 9.47
C GLY A 146 7.71 5.19 8.04
N HIS A 147 6.95 5.78 7.12
CA HIS A 147 6.97 5.40 5.70
C HIS A 147 8.32 5.78 5.06
N ARG A 148 8.83 6.99 5.31
CA ARG A 148 10.16 7.42 4.83
C ARG A 148 11.25 6.46 5.30
N LYS A 149 11.27 6.12 6.60
CA LYS A 149 12.23 5.18 7.17
C LYS A 149 12.14 3.82 6.48
N HIS A 150 10.93 3.31 6.28
CA HIS A 150 10.70 2.04 5.63
C HIS A 150 11.20 2.05 4.17
N LEU A 151 10.76 3.04 3.37
CA LEU A 151 11.08 3.09 1.94
C LEU A 151 12.56 3.36 1.68
N LEU A 152 13.19 4.23 2.47
CA LEU A 152 14.60 4.61 2.27
C LEU A 152 15.60 3.79 3.10
N GLY A 153 15.12 2.99 4.05
CA GLY A 153 15.98 2.18 4.91
C GLY A 153 16.84 3.03 5.85
N LEU A 154 16.20 3.94 6.62
CA LEU A 154 16.94 4.93 7.41
C LEU A 154 17.35 4.46 8.81
N ASP A 155 16.85 3.33 9.28
CA ASP A 155 17.23 2.70 10.54
C ASP A 155 17.72 1.28 10.31
N SER A 156 18.32 0.66 11.33
CA SER A 156 18.94 -0.66 11.24
C SER A 156 17.96 -1.77 10.80
N TRP A 157 16.69 -1.67 11.17
CA TRP A 157 15.67 -2.63 10.76
C TRP A 157 15.36 -2.48 9.29
N ASN A 158 14.94 -1.29 8.87
CA ASN A 158 14.55 -1.00 7.49
C ASN A 158 15.71 -1.08 6.51
N ALA A 159 16.93 -0.74 6.96
CA ALA A 159 18.14 -0.86 6.15
C ALA A 159 18.50 -2.30 5.78
N ALA A 160 18.01 -3.28 6.54
CA ALA A 160 18.29 -4.71 6.30
C ALA A 160 17.27 -5.38 5.38
N LEU A 161 16.24 -4.68 4.90
CA LEU A 161 15.22 -5.22 4.00
C LEU A 161 15.77 -5.31 2.57
N THR A 162 15.43 -6.39 1.84
CA THR A 162 16.07 -6.77 0.57
C THR A 162 15.12 -6.93 -0.60
N ASP A 163 13.87 -7.34 -0.35
CA ASP A 163 12.90 -7.71 -1.38
C ASP A 163 11.72 -6.76 -1.34
N ILE A 164 11.25 -6.32 -2.52
CA ILE A 164 10.14 -5.37 -2.64
C ILE A 164 9.08 -5.88 -3.60
N GLY A 165 7.81 -5.64 -3.24
CA GLY A 165 6.66 -5.74 -4.11
C GLY A 165 5.73 -4.56 -3.91
N ILE A 166 5.17 -4.04 -5.00
CA ILE A 166 4.22 -2.92 -4.97
C ILE A 166 2.94 -3.35 -5.68
N GLY A 167 1.80 -2.96 -5.11
CA GLY A 167 0.49 -3.08 -5.72
C GLY A 167 -0.20 -1.73 -5.79
N PHE A 168 -0.83 -1.44 -6.91
CA PHE A 168 -1.62 -0.23 -7.15
C PHE A 168 -2.98 -0.62 -7.71
N SER A 169 -4.05 -0.08 -7.11
CA SER A 169 -5.41 -0.30 -7.58
C SER A 169 -6.17 1.01 -7.79
N LYS A 170 -7.13 0.97 -8.74
CA LYS A 170 -8.04 2.07 -9.07
C LYS A 170 -9.47 1.60 -8.93
N ARG A 171 -10.34 2.48 -8.41
CA ARG A 171 -11.79 2.30 -8.37
C ARG A 171 -12.50 3.64 -8.48
N GLU A 172 -13.29 3.82 -9.53
CA GLU A 172 -13.93 5.11 -9.81
C GLU A 172 -15.10 5.44 -8.86
N SER A 173 -15.82 4.41 -8.39
CA SER A 173 -16.95 4.56 -7.46
C SER A 173 -17.09 3.36 -6.54
N GLY A 174 -17.74 3.55 -5.38
CA GLY A 174 -17.99 2.48 -4.42
C GLY A 174 -16.89 2.28 -3.38
N SER A 175 -15.87 3.16 -3.34
CA SER A 175 -14.88 3.24 -2.25
C SER A 175 -14.60 4.69 -1.86
N THR A 176 -14.09 4.89 -0.65
CA THR A 176 -13.76 6.22 -0.10
C THR A 176 -12.68 6.92 -0.93
N TYR A 177 -11.68 6.18 -1.37
CA TYR A 177 -10.58 6.68 -2.20
C TYR A 177 -10.65 6.05 -3.59
N LYS A 178 -10.20 6.78 -4.61
CA LYS A 178 -10.16 6.29 -5.99
C LYS A 178 -8.97 5.38 -6.27
N THR A 179 -7.91 5.52 -5.49
CA THR A 179 -6.68 4.73 -5.64
C THR A 179 -6.16 4.26 -4.29
N TYR A 180 -5.50 3.09 -4.31
CA TYR A 180 -4.84 2.51 -3.16
C TYR A 180 -3.50 1.91 -3.58
N THR A 181 -2.47 2.20 -2.80
CA THR A 181 -1.13 1.68 -3.02
C THR A 181 -0.65 0.93 -1.79
N CYS A 182 -0.10 -0.25 -2.00
CA CYS A 182 0.58 -1.04 -0.99
C CYS A 182 2.03 -1.25 -1.42
N VAL A 183 2.98 -0.87 -0.56
CA VAL A 183 4.41 -1.14 -0.74
C VAL A 183 4.85 -2.10 0.34
N ILE A 184 5.32 -3.28 -0.06
CA ILE A 184 5.88 -4.27 0.85
C ILE A 184 7.39 -4.31 0.62
N ILE A 185 8.18 -4.07 1.67
CA ILE A 185 9.63 -4.29 1.64
C ILE A 185 9.97 -5.25 2.77
N ALA A 186 10.46 -6.44 2.45
CA ALA A 186 10.70 -7.50 3.40
C ALA A 186 12.10 -8.11 3.26
N LYS A 187 12.46 -8.98 4.20
CA LYS A 187 13.67 -9.82 4.12
C LYS A 187 13.32 -11.25 4.51
N HIS A 188 14.01 -12.20 3.89
CA HIS A 188 13.95 -13.58 4.33
C HIS A 188 14.63 -13.77 5.68
N ASP A 189 14.09 -14.69 6.46
CA ASP A 189 14.79 -15.33 7.57
C ASP A 189 15.26 -16.72 7.10
N TYR A 190 16.55 -16.87 6.89
CA TYR A 190 17.17 -18.12 6.44
C TYR A 190 17.73 -18.88 7.63
#